data_f8bf79d10726db633ee9a99cd6eb5d12
#
_entry.id   f8bf79d10726db633ee9a99cd6eb5d12
#
_cell.length_a   1.000
_cell.length_b   1.000
_cell.length_c   1.000
_cell.angle_alpha   90.00
_cell.angle_beta   90.00
_cell.angle_gamma   90.00
#
_symmetry.space_group_name_H-M   'P 1'
#
loop_
_entity.id
_entity.type
_entity.pdbx_description
1 polymer ?
#
loop_
_entity_poly.entity_id
_entity_poly.type
_entity_poly.pdbx_seq_one_letter_code
_entity_poly.pdbx_strand_id
1 'polypeptide(L)'
;MSLIREERLEDAEAIHAVLVAAFGREAEARLVERLRASRRIVCAMVAEEKGRVLGHVFFSRIAVESGDSEIPVLALAPLAALPAFQRLGIGSALVSAGLSRCRELGHTRVIVIGDAVFYGRFGFTRRPPGDATGSTTWVLEVAAYQPRTTFLEEVAT
;
A
#
# COMPACT_ATOMS: atom_id res chain seq x y z
N MET A 1 15.56 -2.73 14.06
CA MET A 1 14.48 -1.71 14.00
C MET A 1 14.38 -1.19 12.56
N SER A 2 13.22 -1.27 11.96
CA SER A 2 13.01 -0.81 10.58
C SER A 2 12.64 0.67 10.55
N LEU A 3 13.24 1.39 9.62
CA LEU A 3 12.85 2.76 9.29
C LEU A 3 11.84 2.72 8.15
N ILE A 4 10.70 3.39 8.34
CA ILE A 4 9.72 3.56 7.27
C ILE A 4 9.95 4.94 6.65
N ARG A 5 10.19 4.98 5.36
CA ARG A 5 10.45 6.20 4.61
C ARG A 5 9.87 6.13 3.21
N GLU A 6 9.77 7.29 2.55
CA GLU A 6 9.39 7.31 1.14
C GLU A 6 10.47 6.64 0.29
N GLU A 7 10.05 5.98 -0.77
CA GLU A 7 10.98 5.37 -1.71
C GLU A 7 11.80 6.43 -2.45
N ARG A 8 13.00 6.04 -2.87
CA ARG A 8 13.90 6.86 -3.69
C ARG A 8 14.14 6.16 -5.01
N LEU A 9 14.63 6.89 -6.01
CA LEU A 9 14.95 6.30 -7.33
C LEU A 9 15.94 5.14 -7.20
N GLU A 10 16.92 5.26 -6.34
CA GLU A 10 17.94 4.23 -6.09
C GLU A 10 17.38 2.95 -5.46
N ASP A 11 16.16 2.98 -4.91
CA ASP A 11 15.53 1.81 -4.32
C ASP A 11 14.91 0.86 -5.36
N ALA A 12 14.80 1.26 -6.62
CA ALA A 12 14.05 0.54 -7.65
C ALA A 12 14.43 -0.94 -7.78
N GLU A 13 15.72 -1.24 -7.80
CA GLU A 13 16.22 -2.61 -7.91
C GLU A 13 15.88 -3.44 -6.66
N ALA A 14 16.08 -2.86 -5.48
CA ALA A 14 15.76 -3.52 -4.21
C ALA A 14 14.26 -3.77 -4.06
N ILE A 15 13.43 -2.83 -4.48
CA ILE A 15 11.97 -2.97 -4.47
C ILE A 15 11.54 -4.10 -5.42
N HIS A 16 12.11 -4.15 -6.63
CA HIS A 16 11.85 -5.26 -7.56
C HIS A 16 12.14 -6.60 -6.90
N ALA A 17 13.28 -6.74 -6.25
CA ALA A 17 13.69 -7.96 -5.57
C ALA A 17 12.72 -8.34 -4.43
N VAL A 18 12.28 -7.37 -3.63
CA VAL A 18 11.31 -7.60 -2.56
C VAL A 18 9.98 -8.12 -3.12
N LEU A 19 9.48 -7.50 -4.18
CA LEU A 19 8.21 -7.89 -4.80
C LEU A 19 8.29 -9.31 -5.38
N VAL A 20 9.36 -9.63 -6.08
CA VAL A 20 9.56 -10.97 -6.63
C VAL A 20 9.67 -12.01 -5.50
N ALA A 21 10.41 -11.71 -4.45
CA ALA A 21 10.56 -12.63 -3.32
C ALA A 21 9.24 -12.86 -2.57
N ALA A 22 8.46 -11.80 -2.37
CA ALA A 22 7.21 -11.88 -1.62
C ALA A 22 6.09 -12.60 -2.40
N PHE A 23 5.98 -12.35 -3.70
CA PHE A 23 4.90 -12.91 -4.53
C PHE A 23 5.30 -14.18 -5.29
N GLY A 24 6.59 -14.50 -5.36
CA GLY A 24 7.08 -15.65 -6.07
C GLY A 24 6.95 -15.56 -7.59
N ARG A 25 6.79 -14.33 -8.11
CA ARG A 25 6.60 -14.04 -9.54
C ARG A 25 6.92 -12.57 -9.82
N GLU A 26 7.06 -12.21 -11.09
CA GLU A 26 7.42 -10.84 -11.48
C GLU A 26 6.23 -9.91 -11.75
N ALA A 27 5.00 -10.43 -11.76
CA ALA A 27 3.82 -9.64 -12.15
C ALA A 27 3.66 -8.35 -11.35
N GLU A 28 3.81 -8.39 -10.03
CA GLU A 28 3.66 -7.23 -9.15
C GLU A 28 4.82 -6.23 -9.33
N ALA A 29 6.05 -6.71 -9.53
CA ALA A 29 7.19 -5.85 -9.80
C ALA A 29 7.02 -5.11 -11.13
N ARG A 30 6.56 -5.80 -12.16
CA ARG A 30 6.27 -5.20 -13.47
C ARG A 30 5.12 -4.20 -13.42
N LEU A 31 4.10 -4.49 -12.62
CA LEU A 31 2.97 -3.58 -12.42
C LEU A 31 3.46 -2.25 -11.84
N VAL A 32 4.28 -2.29 -10.80
CA VAL A 32 4.86 -1.09 -10.18
C VAL A 32 5.68 -0.29 -11.19
N GLU A 33 6.53 -0.96 -11.97
CA GLU A 33 7.35 -0.30 -12.99
C GLU A 33 6.50 0.40 -14.05
N ARG A 34 5.42 -0.26 -14.52
CA ARG A 34 4.49 0.34 -15.49
C ARG A 34 3.74 1.53 -14.91
N LEU A 35 3.30 1.43 -13.65
CA LEU A 35 2.59 2.53 -12.99
C LEU A 35 3.49 3.74 -12.76
N ARG A 36 4.78 3.51 -12.47
CA ARG A 36 5.76 4.60 -12.40
C ARG A 36 5.97 5.24 -13.78
N ALA A 37 6.17 4.44 -14.82
CA ALA A 37 6.40 4.93 -16.17
C ALA A 37 5.22 5.75 -16.69
N SER A 38 3.99 5.39 -16.33
CA SER A 38 2.77 6.13 -16.70
C SER A 38 2.43 7.27 -15.73
N ARG A 39 3.30 7.56 -14.77
CA ARG A 39 3.14 8.64 -13.76
C ARG A 39 1.87 8.51 -12.92
N ARG A 40 1.45 7.31 -12.63
CA ARG A 40 0.29 7.04 -11.77
C ARG A 40 0.64 6.89 -10.29
N ILE A 41 1.92 6.87 -9.98
CA ILE A 41 2.37 6.81 -8.58
C ILE A 41 1.93 8.06 -7.82
N VAL A 42 1.41 7.86 -6.63
CA VAL A 42 1.06 8.94 -5.70
C VAL A 42 2.00 8.90 -4.49
N CYS A 43 2.18 7.72 -3.92
CA CYS A 43 3.00 7.53 -2.73
C CYS A 43 3.53 6.11 -2.73
N ALA A 44 4.78 5.94 -2.34
CA ALA A 44 5.34 4.63 -2.10
C ALA A 44 6.31 4.71 -0.92
N MET A 45 6.20 3.75 -0.01
CA MET A 45 7.02 3.69 1.18
C MET A 45 7.84 2.41 1.19
N VAL A 46 9.03 2.48 1.77
CA VAL A 46 9.87 1.31 2.01
C VAL A 46 10.15 1.16 3.49
N ALA A 47 10.34 -0.09 3.91
CA ALA A 47 10.88 -0.42 5.23
C ALA A 47 12.35 -0.76 5.04
N GLU A 48 13.22 -0.04 5.72
CA GLU A 48 14.66 -0.20 5.61
C GLU A 48 15.26 -0.55 6.96
N GLU A 49 16.18 -1.50 6.97
CA GLU A 49 16.95 -1.83 8.15
C GLU A 49 18.41 -2.06 7.73
N LYS A 50 19.33 -1.33 8.36
CA LYS A 50 20.76 -1.42 8.05
C LYS A 50 21.09 -1.29 6.57
N GLY A 51 20.43 -0.36 5.89
CA GLY A 51 20.62 -0.11 4.47
C GLY A 51 19.94 -1.11 3.52
N ARG A 52 19.20 -2.07 4.07
CA ARG A 52 18.49 -3.09 3.28
C ARG A 52 17.00 -2.82 3.25
N VAL A 53 16.40 -2.84 2.07
CA VAL A 53 14.94 -2.73 1.91
C VAL A 53 14.30 -4.08 2.22
N LEU A 54 13.41 -4.09 3.21
CA LEU A 54 12.72 -5.29 3.69
C LEU A 54 11.27 -5.37 3.25
N GLY A 55 10.67 -4.24 2.89
CA GLY A 55 9.26 -4.17 2.51
C GLY A 55 8.94 -2.94 1.70
N HIS A 56 7.76 -2.95 1.07
CA HIS A 56 7.33 -1.90 0.15
C HIS A 56 5.80 -1.84 0.10
N VAL A 57 5.27 -0.63 0.03
CA VAL A 57 3.86 -0.38 -0.26
C VAL A 57 3.75 0.68 -1.35
N PHE A 58 2.78 0.49 -2.24
CA PHE A 58 2.60 1.37 -3.40
C PHE A 58 1.15 1.85 -3.49
N PHE A 59 0.99 3.15 -3.65
CA PHE A 59 -0.32 3.78 -3.85
C PHE A 59 -0.33 4.46 -5.21
N SER A 60 -1.31 4.11 -6.03
CA SER A 60 -1.44 4.66 -7.39
C SER A 60 -2.81 5.26 -7.62
N ARG A 61 -2.87 6.22 -8.56
CA ARG A 61 -4.15 6.80 -8.99
C ARG A 61 -4.86 5.85 -9.94
N ILE A 62 -6.13 5.64 -9.65
CA ILE A 62 -7.04 4.96 -10.56
C ILE A 62 -8.29 5.82 -10.72
N ALA A 63 -8.99 5.66 -11.84
CA ALA A 63 -10.27 6.30 -12.07
C ALA A 63 -11.37 5.27 -11.90
N VAL A 64 -12.40 5.63 -11.14
CA VAL A 64 -13.61 4.82 -11.01
C VAL A 64 -14.74 5.61 -11.64
N GLU A 65 -15.38 5.02 -12.62
CA GLU A 65 -16.55 5.63 -13.25
C GLU A 65 -17.76 5.53 -12.33
N SER A 66 -18.43 6.66 -12.11
CA SER A 66 -19.67 6.73 -11.37
C SER A 66 -20.62 7.65 -12.14
N GLY A 67 -21.52 7.03 -12.94
CA GLY A 67 -22.38 7.77 -13.83
C GLY A 67 -21.58 8.48 -14.92
N ASP A 68 -21.77 9.80 -15.05
CA ASP A 68 -21.08 10.62 -16.06
C ASP A 68 -19.77 11.26 -15.55
N SER A 69 -19.33 10.91 -14.34
CA SER A 69 -18.13 11.51 -13.75
C SER A 69 -17.12 10.46 -13.30
N GLU A 70 -15.84 10.79 -13.45
CA GLU A 70 -14.74 10.02 -12.88
C GLU A 70 -14.47 10.51 -11.46
N ILE A 71 -14.41 9.58 -10.51
CA ILE A 71 -14.02 9.88 -9.13
C ILE A 71 -12.57 9.44 -8.96
N PRO A 72 -11.64 10.37 -8.64
CA PRO A 72 -10.25 9.98 -8.38
C PRO A 72 -10.17 9.17 -7.09
N VAL A 73 -9.58 7.99 -7.20
CA VAL A 73 -9.41 7.05 -6.09
C VAL A 73 -7.98 6.53 -6.14
N LEU A 74 -7.39 6.26 -4.98
CA LEU A 74 -6.10 5.58 -4.90
C LEU A 74 -6.30 4.09 -4.71
N ALA A 75 -5.47 3.31 -5.37
CA ALA A 75 -5.35 1.88 -5.13
C ALA A 75 -4.13 1.61 -4.26
N LEU A 76 -4.31 0.87 -3.18
CA LEU A 76 -3.23 0.34 -2.36
C LEU A 76 -2.86 -1.04 -2.91
N ALA A 77 -1.82 -1.11 -3.69
CA ALA A 77 -1.27 -2.35 -4.25
C ALA A 77 0.01 -2.05 -5.04
N PRO A 78 1.02 -2.93 -4.95
CA PRO A 78 1.13 -4.04 -4.02
C PRO A 78 1.64 -3.63 -2.65
N LEU A 79 1.44 -4.51 -1.68
CA LEU A 79 2.06 -4.46 -0.36
C LEU A 79 2.90 -5.72 -0.20
N ALA A 80 4.16 -5.58 0.14
CA ALA A 80 5.09 -6.70 0.22
C ALA A 80 6.09 -6.55 1.36
N ALA A 81 6.46 -7.69 1.96
CA ALA A 81 7.61 -7.81 2.83
C ALA A 81 8.39 -9.06 2.43
N LEU A 82 9.70 -9.02 2.57
CA LEU A 82 10.53 -10.22 2.34
C LEU A 82 10.00 -11.37 3.20
N PRO A 83 9.96 -12.61 2.68
CA PRO A 83 9.39 -13.75 3.41
C PRO A 83 9.93 -13.93 4.82
N ALA A 84 11.23 -13.74 5.03
CA ALA A 84 11.85 -13.87 6.35
C ALA A 84 11.43 -12.78 7.34
N PHE A 85 10.83 -11.69 6.86
CA PHE A 85 10.44 -10.54 7.69
C PHE A 85 8.92 -10.34 7.76
N GLN A 86 8.14 -11.28 7.27
CA GLN A 86 6.69 -11.25 7.36
C GLN A 86 6.22 -11.52 8.80
N ARG A 87 5.04 -11.01 9.14
CA ARG A 87 4.42 -11.14 10.47
C ARG A 87 5.18 -10.46 11.61
N LEU A 88 6.00 -9.47 11.27
CA LEU A 88 6.77 -8.67 12.24
C LEU A 88 6.27 -7.21 12.34
N GLY A 89 5.07 -6.93 11.81
CA GLY A 89 4.48 -5.60 11.85
C GLY A 89 4.94 -4.64 10.74
N ILE A 90 5.82 -5.08 9.84
CA ILE A 90 6.33 -4.24 8.75
C ILE A 90 5.21 -3.80 7.81
N GLY A 91 4.34 -4.73 7.40
CA GLY A 91 3.21 -4.43 6.53
C GLY A 91 2.27 -3.40 7.14
N SER A 92 1.94 -3.55 8.42
CA SER A 92 1.09 -2.61 9.15
C SER A 92 1.71 -1.21 9.20
N ALA A 93 3.00 -1.13 9.47
CA ALA A 93 3.71 0.15 9.51
C ALA A 93 3.78 0.83 8.15
N LEU A 94 4.02 0.05 7.08
CA LEU A 94 4.03 0.56 5.71
C LEU A 94 2.67 1.14 5.32
N VAL A 95 1.60 0.41 5.58
CA VAL A 95 0.24 0.87 5.27
C VAL A 95 -0.10 2.12 6.06
N SER A 96 0.18 2.14 7.35
CA SER A 96 -0.07 3.30 8.22
C SER A 96 0.67 4.55 7.74
N ALA A 97 1.95 4.43 7.45
CA ALA A 97 2.77 5.54 6.95
C ALA A 97 2.26 6.02 5.58
N GLY A 98 1.93 5.10 4.69
CA GLY A 98 1.42 5.43 3.36
C GLY A 98 0.06 6.12 3.40
N LEU A 99 -0.86 5.66 4.23
CA LEU A 99 -2.17 6.29 4.40
C LEU A 99 -2.04 7.71 4.97
N SER A 100 -1.17 7.90 5.94
CA SER A 100 -0.89 9.22 6.50
C SER A 100 -0.34 10.17 5.43
N ARG A 101 0.55 9.67 4.59
CA ARG A 101 1.12 10.48 3.49
C ARG A 101 0.06 10.82 2.44
N CYS A 102 -0.79 9.88 2.07
CA CYS A 102 -1.89 10.13 1.14
C CYS A 102 -2.84 11.20 1.68
N ARG A 103 -3.13 11.16 2.97
CA ARG A 103 -3.93 12.19 3.64
C ARG A 103 -3.27 13.57 3.57
N GLU A 104 -1.98 13.65 3.87
CA GLU A 104 -1.20 14.90 3.78
C GLU A 104 -1.21 15.49 2.37
N LEU A 105 -1.19 14.63 1.35
CA LEU A 105 -1.22 15.03 -0.05
C LEU A 105 -2.63 15.44 -0.53
N GLY A 106 -3.63 15.36 0.34
CA GLY A 106 -4.99 15.80 0.03
C GLY A 106 -5.89 14.77 -0.65
N HIS A 107 -5.49 13.53 -0.69
CA HIS A 107 -6.34 12.46 -1.24
C HIS A 107 -7.45 12.10 -0.27
N THR A 108 -8.58 11.63 -0.81
CA THR A 108 -9.79 11.38 -0.02
C THR A 108 -10.13 9.91 0.13
N ARG A 109 -9.84 9.09 -0.87
CA ARG A 109 -10.31 7.70 -0.87
C ARG A 109 -9.24 6.74 -1.35
N VAL A 110 -9.09 5.64 -0.62
CA VAL A 110 -8.18 4.52 -0.96
C VAL A 110 -9.00 3.24 -1.02
N ILE A 111 -8.79 2.46 -2.06
CA ILE A 111 -9.37 1.12 -2.17
C ILE A 111 -8.27 0.06 -2.10
N VAL A 112 -8.63 -1.12 -1.63
CA VAL A 112 -7.73 -2.26 -1.57
C VAL A 112 -8.55 -3.55 -1.75
N ILE A 113 -7.92 -4.54 -2.36
CA ILE A 113 -8.45 -5.91 -2.43
C ILE A 113 -7.56 -6.76 -1.54
N GLY A 114 -8.14 -7.47 -0.56
CA GLY A 114 -7.34 -8.28 0.32
C GLY A 114 -8.07 -8.75 1.58
N ASP A 115 -7.29 -9.09 2.60
CA ASP A 115 -7.75 -9.70 3.83
C ASP A 115 -8.49 -8.71 4.74
N ALA A 116 -9.72 -9.08 5.11
CA ALA A 116 -10.59 -8.29 5.98
C ALA A 116 -9.98 -8.01 7.36
N VAL A 117 -9.33 -9.01 7.94
CA VAL A 117 -8.75 -8.90 9.29
C VAL A 117 -7.60 -7.91 9.28
N PHE A 118 -6.74 -8.00 8.28
CA PHE A 118 -5.60 -7.10 8.13
C PHE A 118 -6.06 -5.66 7.86
N TYR A 119 -6.81 -5.43 6.77
CA TYR A 119 -7.19 -4.08 6.36
C TYR A 119 -8.26 -3.45 7.24
N GLY A 120 -9.11 -4.25 7.88
CA GLY A 120 -10.09 -3.76 8.86
C GLY A 120 -9.46 -3.01 10.02
N ARG A 121 -8.24 -3.37 10.41
CA ARG A 121 -7.50 -2.68 11.49
C ARG A 121 -7.20 -1.22 11.19
N PHE A 122 -7.15 -0.84 9.90
CA PHE A 122 -6.89 0.52 9.46
C PHE A 122 -8.17 1.34 9.26
N GLY A 123 -9.33 0.73 9.44
CA GLY A 123 -10.62 1.40 9.25
C GLY A 123 -11.23 1.20 7.87
N PHE A 124 -10.66 0.34 7.04
CA PHE A 124 -11.27 -0.02 5.76
C PHE A 124 -12.59 -0.73 6.00
N THR A 125 -13.60 -0.36 5.22
CA THR A 125 -14.93 -0.96 5.27
C THR A 125 -15.24 -1.68 3.96
N ARG A 126 -16.03 -2.72 4.07
CA ARG A 126 -16.43 -3.52 2.91
C ARG A 126 -17.35 -2.71 2.01
N ARG A 127 -17.07 -2.70 0.71
CA ARG A 127 -17.98 -2.14 -0.27
C ARG A 127 -19.24 -3.02 -0.35
N PRO A 128 -20.46 -2.43 -0.42
CA PRO A 128 -21.69 -3.22 -0.54
C PRO A 128 -21.67 -4.18 -1.73
N PRO A 129 -22.37 -5.33 -1.63
CA PRO A 129 -22.44 -6.30 -2.72
C PRO A 129 -23.05 -5.68 -3.97
N GLY A 130 -22.48 -5.96 -5.11
CA GLY A 130 -22.84 -5.41 -6.40
C GLY A 130 -21.67 -5.46 -7.36
N ASP A 131 -20.52 -5.87 -6.84
CA ASP A 131 -19.31 -6.06 -7.60
C ASP A 131 -19.36 -7.45 -8.26
N ALA A 132 -19.36 -7.47 -9.58
CA ALA A 132 -19.47 -8.69 -10.38
C ALA A 132 -18.19 -9.57 -10.35
N THR A 133 -17.13 -9.12 -9.69
CA THR A 133 -15.83 -9.81 -9.74
C THR A 133 -15.64 -10.89 -8.69
N GLY A 134 -16.51 -10.97 -7.69
CA GLY A 134 -16.38 -11.94 -6.60
C GLY A 134 -15.27 -11.64 -5.61
N SER A 135 -14.49 -10.60 -5.84
CA SER A 135 -13.44 -10.14 -4.92
C SER A 135 -14.00 -9.12 -3.95
N THR A 136 -13.58 -9.22 -2.68
CA THR A 136 -14.00 -8.24 -1.68
C THR A 136 -13.14 -6.98 -1.80
N THR A 137 -13.81 -5.87 -2.11
CA THR A 137 -13.17 -4.56 -2.17
C THR A 137 -13.38 -3.81 -0.86
N TRP A 138 -12.34 -3.25 -0.32
CA TRP A 138 -12.34 -2.47 0.92
C TRP A 138 -12.07 -1.01 0.60
N VAL A 139 -12.77 -0.11 1.25
CA VAL A 139 -12.68 1.34 1.00
C VAL A 139 -12.37 2.06 2.30
N LEU A 140 -11.48 3.04 2.23
CA LEU A 140 -11.15 3.92 3.35
C LEU A 140 -11.27 5.39 2.90
N GLU A 141 -11.99 6.19 3.70
CA GLU A 141 -11.97 7.64 3.58
C GLU A 141 -10.71 8.15 4.28
N VAL A 142 -9.63 8.32 3.53
CA VAL A 142 -8.31 8.59 4.09
C VAL A 142 -8.20 9.96 4.74
N ALA A 143 -9.06 10.90 4.36
CA ALA A 143 -9.08 12.23 4.98
C ALA A 143 -9.34 12.18 6.48
N ALA A 144 -10.07 11.15 6.96
CA ALA A 144 -10.37 10.94 8.38
C ALA A 144 -9.43 9.94 9.04
N TYR A 145 -8.47 9.40 8.31
CA TYR A 145 -7.57 8.38 8.85
C TYR A 145 -6.71 8.93 9.99
N GLN A 146 -6.68 8.17 11.08
CA GLN A 146 -5.82 8.43 12.23
C GLN A 146 -4.95 7.20 12.46
N PRO A 147 -3.62 7.35 12.39
CA PRO A 147 -2.74 6.23 12.63
C PRO A 147 -2.85 5.77 14.09
N ARG A 148 -2.89 4.46 14.27
CA ARG A 148 -2.84 3.87 15.59
C ARG A 148 -1.39 3.84 16.07
N THR A 149 -1.16 4.22 17.30
CA THR A 149 0.17 4.18 17.93
C THR A 149 0.76 2.77 17.91
N THR A 150 -0.09 1.76 18.06
CA THR A 150 0.32 0.35 18.04
C THR A 150 1.01 -0.08 16.76
N PHE A 151 0.65 0.50 15.61
CA PHE A 151 1.31 0.16 14.33
C PHE A 151 2.75 0.64 14.29
N LEU A 152 3.04 1.76 14.94
CA LEU A 152 4.40 2.30 15.05
C LEU A 152 5.23 1.48 16.03
N GLU A 153 4.62 1.01 17.12
CA GLU A 153 5.27 0.16 18.11
C GLU A 153 5.65 -1.20 17.54
N GLU A 154 4.81 -1.80 16.69
CA GLU A 154 5.09 -3.07 16.03
C GLU A 154 6.37 -3.02 15.19
N VAL A 155 6.73 -1.88 14.63
CA VAL A 155 7.96 -1.70 13.85
C VAL A 155 9.17 -1.51 14.74
N ALA A 156 8.99 -0.91 15.92
CA ALA A 156 10.06 -0.64 16.88
C ALA A 156 10.54 -1.90 17.59
N THR A 157 9.75 -2.95 17.58
CA THR A 157 10.10 -4.25 18.17
C THR A 157 10.59 -5.23 17.15
#